data_d91257cb502c7d019bac3cbd60051472
#
_entry.id   d91257cb502c7d019bac3cbd60051472
#
_cell.length_a   1.000
_cell.length_b   1.000
_cell.length_c   1.000
_cell.angle_alpha   90.00
_cell.angle_beta   90.00
_cell.angle_gamma   90.00
#
_symmetry.space_group_name_H-M   'P 1'
#
loop_
_entity.id
_entity.type
_entity.pdbx_description
1 polymer ?
#
loop_
_entity_poly.entity_id
_entity_poly.type
_entity_poly.pdbx_seq_one_letter_code
_entity_poly.pdbx_strand_id
1 'polypeptide(L)'
;MQEQIVQDLLELVKIPVQSRNERQIADNVKAKLTALGLEVFEDPICIEGGNTGNIRALLKGDPSIEPILFSAHLDRVKNNEKISPVLDTEANVLRADGVTILAADDVSGICVTLDALRRVVASDKPHGDIEVAFSVCEEAGVLGSKYFDFASFKSKKAFVFDAPGHIGKIVLQAPSKAKLIYKIYGKSAHAGNEPEKGINAIRAAAALILAIPDSRITPYTTTNISTIHAGTNATNVVCDYVEVLAEARSTDNAEFEAILAKFAEPIAAIEKEYGVKIEYTPNVLYKTFKVEKEDTIVQIAANAMQKLGLEPVYARGGGGMDGNHFNNNGIQAIGIAPGYFKNHTPNEHLYLYDFKKCGELAAEIIWSMQ
;
A
#
# COMPACT_ATOMS: atom_id res chain seq x y z
N MET A 1 20.91 -19.69 5.39
CA MET A 1 19.58 -19.07 5.28
C MET A 1 19.65 -17.54 5.33
N GLN A 2 20.35 -16.93 6.31
CA GLN A 2 20.44 -15.45 6.40
C GLN A 2 21.06 -14.78 5.15
N GLU A 3 22.00 -15.43 4.47
CA GLU A 3 22.55 -14.92 3.20
C GLU A 3 21.56 -15.07 2.05
N GLN A 4 20.73 -16.12 2.04
CA GLN A 4 19.77 -16.35 0.97
C GLN A 4 18.67 -15.27 0.94
N ILE A 5 18.18 -14.81 2.08
CA ILE A 5 17.16 -13.74 2.13
C ILE A 5 17.70 -12.43 1.52
N VAL A 6 19.00 -12.13 1.73
CA VAL A 6 19.66 -10.94 1.13
C VAL A 6 19.87 -11.14 -0.37
N GLN A 7 20.24 -12.35 -0.81
CA GLN A 7 20.39 -12.67 -2.24
C GLN A 7 19.06 -12.52 -2.98
N ASP A 8 17.97 -13.05 -2.41
CA ASP A 8 16.62 -12.89 -2.98
C ASP A 8 16.24 -11.42 -3.11
N LEU A 9 16.48 -10.62 -2.08
CA LEU A 9 16.23 -9.18 -2.14
C LEU A 9 17.00 -8.52 -3.29
N LEU A 10 18.33 -8.77 -3.39
CA LEU A 10 19.19 -8.21 -4.44
C LEU A 10 18.80 -8.68 -5.85
N GLU A 11 18.22 -9.86 -5.98
CA GLU A 11 17.66 -10.37 -7.23
C GLU A 11 16.37 -9.65 -7.59
N LEU A 12 15.38 -9.65 -6.66
CA LEU A 12 14.03 -9.19 -6.91
C LEU A 12 13.95 -7.66 -7.12
N VAL A 13 14.72 -6.86 -6.38
CA VAL A 13 14.72 -5.39 -6.57
C VAL A 13 15.24 -4.97 -7.95
N LYS A 14 16.03 -5.82 -8.63
CA LYS A 14 16.53 -5.52 -9.97
C LYS A 14 15.55 -5.83 -11.09
N ILE A 15 14.48 -6.57 -10.80
CA ILE A 15 13.42 -6.84 -11.78
C ILE A 15 12.69 -5.54 -12.05
N PRO A 16 12.54 -5.10 -13.32
CA PRO A 16 11.80 -3.88 -13.63
C PRO A 16 10.29 -4.09 -13.40
N VAL A 17 9.75 -3.39 -12.42
CA VAL A 17 8.36 -3.51 -11.98
C VAL A 17 7.78 -2.13 -11.68
N GLN A 18 6.50 -1.97 -11.91
CA GLN A 18 5.65 -0.88 -11.42
C GLN A 18 4.21 -1.37 -11.37
N SER A 19 3.34 -0.66 -10.67
CA SER A 19 1.90 -0.98 -10.65
C SER A 19 1.35 -1.18 -12.07
N ARG A 20 0.61 -2.24 -12.29
CA ARG A 20 0.08 -2.79 -13.57
C ARG A 20 1.08 -3.50 -14.46
N ASN A 21 2.35 -3.58 -14.09
CA ASN A 21 3.38 -4.27 -14.86
C ASN A 21 4.23 -5.18 -13.96
N GLU A 22 3.58 -6.10 -13.27
CA GLU A 22 4.17 -6.99 -12.27
C GLU A 22 4.49 -8.39 -12.80
N ARG A 23 4.24 -8.69 -14.08
CA ARG A 23 4.41 -10.05 -14.66
C ARG A 23 5.75 -10.69 -14.35
N GLN A 24 6.85 -9.97 -14.50
CA GLN A 24 8.19 -10.56 -14.32
C GLN A 24 8.47 -10.94 -12.88
N ILE A 25 8.10 -10.09 -11.90
CA ILE A 25 8.29 -10.41 -10.48
C ILE A 25 7.31 -11.49 -10.06
N ALA A 26 6.08 -11.49 -10.54
CA ALA A 26 5.07 -12.51 -10.25
C ALA A 26 5.55 -13.90 -10.72
N ASP A 27 6.10 -14.01 -11.92
CA ASP A 27 6.62 -15.29 -12.44
C ASP A 27 7.83 -15.78 -11.64
N ASN A 28 8.74 -14.87 -11.24
CA ASN A 28 9.89 -15.22 -10.40
C ASN A 28 9.43 -15.72 -9.01
N VAL A 29 8.52 -15.00 -8.37
CA VAL A 29 8.00 -15.35 -7.04
C VAL A 29 7.20 -16.66 -7.09
N LYS A 30 6.37 -16.89 -8.12
CA LYS A 30 5.69 -18.18 -8.33
C LYS A 30 6.68 -19.34 -8.40
N ALA A 31 7.76 -19.16 -9.17
CA ALA A 31 8.79 -20.20 -9.30
C ALA A 31 9.47 -20.50 -7.95
N LYS A 32 9.78 -19.46 -7.13
CA LYS A 32 10.37 -19.62 -5.79
C LYS A 32 9.40 -20.34 -4.83
N LEU A 33 8.12 -19.98 -4.82
CA LEU A 33 7.09 -20.63 -4.00
C LEU A 33 6.88 -22.09 -4.41
N THR A 34 6.81 -22.37 -5.71
CA THR A 34 6.70 -23.74 -6.22
C THR A 34 7.92 -24.60 -5.85
N ALA A 35 9.13 -24.03 -5.92
CA ALA A 35 10.36 -24.73 -5.52
C ALA A 35 10.39 -25.06 -4.02
N LEU A 36 9.63 -24.36 -3.18
CA LEU A 36 9.43 -24.63 -1.76
C LEU A 36 8.31 -25.65 -1.49
N GLY A 37 7.64 -26.16 -2.53
CA GLY A 37 6.60 -27.17 -2.42
C GLY A 37 5.19 -26.62 -2.20
N LEU A 38 4.96 -25.32 -2.38
CA LEU A 38 3.63 -24.72 -2.25
C LEU A 38 2.77 -25.01 -3.48
N GLU A 39 1.46 -25.16 -3.27
CA GLU A 39 0.46 -25.04 -4.32
C GLU A 39 0.31 -23.55 -4.65
N VAL A 40 0.59 -23.14 -5.89
CA VAL A 40 0.60 -21.73 -6.31
C VAL A 40 -0.54 -21.45 -7.27
N PHE A 41 -1.25 -20.34 -7.01
CA PHE A 41 -2.40 -19.89 -7.80
C PHE A 41 -2.15 -18.45 -8.23
N GLU A 42 -2.55 -18.11 -9.45
CA GLU A 42 -2.62 -16.76 -9.95
C GLU A 42 -4.08 -16.40 -10.19
N ASP A 43 -4.56 -15.34 -9.54
CA ASP A 43 -5.93 -14.87 -9.73
C ASP A 43 -6.11 -14.25 -11.12
N PRO A 44 -7.34 -14.20 -11.66
CA PRO A 44 -7.62 -13.51 -12.91
C PRO A 44 -7.18 -12.03 -12.83
N ILE A 45 -6.72 -11.48 -13.95
CA ILE A 45 -6.40 -10.04 -14.05
C ILE A 45 -7.70 -9.25 -13.91
N CYS A 46 -7.82 -8.46 -12.85
CA CYS A 46 -9.04 -7.69 -12.52
C CYS A 46 -8.79 -6.18 -12.49
N ILE A 47 -7.55 -5.73 -12.73
CA ILE A 47 -7.16 -4.32 -12.76
C ILE A 47 -6.94 -3.91 -14.22
N GLU A 48 -7.64 -2.86 -14.65
CA GLU A 48 -7.51 -2.32 -16.01
C GLU A 48 -6.07 -1.91 -16.30
N GLY A 49 -5.55 -2.40 -17.43
CA GLY A 49 -4.15 -2.19 -17.84
C GLY A 49 -3.13 -3.02 -17.08
N GLY A 50 -3.55 -3.93 -16.19
CA GLY A 50 -2.68 -4.89 -15.52
C GLY A 50 -2.24 -6.02 -16.45
N ASN A 51 -1.10 -6.65 -16.15
CA ASN A 51 -0.56 -7.77 -16.93
C ASN A 51 -0.45 -9.07 -16.11
N THR A 52 -0.84 -9.05 -14.83
CA THR A 52 -0.93 -10.23 -13.95
C THR A 52 -2.01 -10.03 -12.89
N GLY A 53 -2.51 -11.11 -12.31
CA GLY A 53 -3.37 -11.11 -11.13
C GLY A 53 -2.57 -11.21 -9.83
N ASN A 54 -3.26 -11.23 -8.71
CA ASN A 54 -2.65 -11.52 -7.41
C ASN A 54 -2.10 -12.95 -7.39
N ILE A 55 -1.05 -13.17 -6.63
CA ILE A 55 -0.47 -14.49 -6.43
C ILE A 55 -0.86 -15.01 -5.05
N ARG A 56 -1.51 -16.19 -5.03
CA ARG A 56 -1.80 -16.91 -3.79
C ARG A 56 -1.02 -18.20 -3.76
N ALA A 57 -0.62 -18.64 -2.57
CA ALA A 57 0.01 -19.96 -2.43
C ALA A 57 -0.36 -20.61 -1.10
N LEU A 58 -0.25 -21.93 -1.06
CA LEU A 58 -0.58 -22.76 0.10
C LEU A 58 0.50 -23.79 0.35
N LEU A 59 1.10 -23.75 1.53
CA LEU A 59 1.87 -24.85 2.11
C LEU A 59 0.97 -25.57 3.10
N LYS A 60 0.62 -26.83 2.79
CA LYS A 60 -0.22 -27.64 3.65
C LYS A 60 0.52 -28.06 4.92
N GLY A 61 -0.18 -28.02 6.03
CA GLY A 61 0.31 -28.39 7.35
C GLY A 61 -0.67 -29.32 8.07
N ASP A 62 -0.51 -29.40 9.39
CA ASP A 62 -1.40 -30.17 10.26
C ASP A 62 -2.76 -29.46 10.38
N PRO A 63 -3.87 -30.09 10.00
CA PRO A 63 -5.20 -29.49 10.04
C PRO A 63 -5.71 -29.23 11.47
N SER A 64 -5.04 -29.74 12.51
CA SER A 64 -5.37 -29.46 13.92
C SER A 64 -4.77 -28.14 14.41
N ILE A 65 -3.82 -27.56 13.66
CA ILE A 65 -3.19 -26.26 13.97
C ILE A 65 -3.89 -25.17 13.16
N GLU A 66 -4.14 -24.04 13.78
CA GLU A 66 -4.80 -22.91 13.12
C GLU A 66 -3.98 -22.41 11.91
N PRO A 67 -4.60 -22.18 10.74
CA PRO A 67 -3.91 -21.67 9.56
C PRO A 67 -3.49 -20.19 9.74
N ILE A 68 -2.44 -19.80 9.03
CA ILE A 68 -1.88 -18.45 9.05
C ILE A 68 -1.77 -17.89 7.62
N LEU A 69 -1.93 -16.57 7.47
CA LEU A 69 -1.77 -15.87 6.20
C LEU A 69 -0.64 -14.85 6.27
N PHE A 70 0.28 -14.90 5.31
CA PHE A 70 1.32 -13.88 5.10
C PHE A 70 1.03 -13.07 3.84
N SER A 71 1.22 -11.76 3.93
CA SER A 71 0.94 -10.85 2.82
C SER A 71 2.05 -9.83 2.60
N ALA A 72 2.28 -9.51 1.33
CA ALA A 72 3.16 -8.47 0.82
C ALA A 72 2.65 -8.04 -0.56
N HIS A 73 3.21 -6.97 -1.16
CA HIS A 73 2.83 -6.59 -2.51
C HIS A 73 3.96 -6.75 -3.55
N LEU A 74 3.56 -6.94 -4.81
CA LEU A 74 4.47 -7.21 -5.92
C LEU A 74 4.96 -5.95 -6.62
N ASP A 75 4.13 -4.92 -6.66
CA ASP A 75 4.43 -3.69 -7.36
C ASP A 75 5.29 -2.74 -6.51
N ARG A 76 5.67 -1.65 -7.12
CA ARG A 76 6.35 -0.51 -6.51
C ARG A 76 5.94 0.78 -7.21
N VAL A 77 6.20 1.90 -6.58
CA VAL A 77 6.01 3.21 -7.20
C VAL A 77 6.79 3.31 -8.50
N LYS A 78 6.28 4.13 -9.44
CA LYS A 78 6.90 4.29 -10.75
C LYS A 78 8.35 4.75 -10.61
N ASN A 79 9.25 3.96 -11.20
CA ASN A 79 10.66 4.26 -11.29
C ASN A 79 11.14 3.95 -12.72
N ASN A 80 11.68 4.94 -13.41
CA ASN A 80 12.10 4.81 -14.82
C ASN A 80 13.54 4.29 -14.96
N GLU A 81 14.29 4.21 -13.85
CA GLU A 81 15.71 3.85 -13.86
C GLU A 81 15.92 2.43 -13.34
N LYS A 82 17.02 1.83 -13.76
CA LYS A 82 17.44 0.52 -13.25
C LYS A 82 17.93 0.67 -11.80
N ILE A 83 17.33 -0.09 -10.89
CA ILE A 83 17.74 -0.09 -9.49
C ILE A 83 19.12 -0.73 -9.33
N SER A 84 20.00 -0.01 -8.65
CA SER A 84 21.38 -0.43 -8.35
C SER A 84 21.63 -0.35 -6.84
N PRO A 85 21.28 -1.41 -6.07
CA PRO A 85 21.42 -1.38 -4.61
C PRO A 85 22.88 -1.23 -4.19
N VAL A 86 23.14 -0.41 -3.19
CA VAL A 86 24.46 -0.16 -2.60
C VAL A 86 24.52 -0.76 -1.20
N LEU A 87 25.42 -1.72 -0.99
CA LEU A 87 25.64 -2.31 0.32
C LEU A 87 26.67 -1.46 1.12
N ASP A 88 26.20 -0.86 2.19
CA ASP A 88 27.02 -0.22 3.21
C ASP A 88 27.35 -1.27 4.29
N THR A 89 28.55 -1.85 4.17
CA THR A 89 28.99 -2.94 5.06
C THR A 89 29.31 -2.47 6.47
N GLU A 90 29.71 -1.20 6.66
CA GLU A 90 30.03 -0.63 7.98
C GLU A 90 28.73 -0.37 8.76
N ALA A 91 27.73 0.24 8.11
CA ALA A 91 26.43 0.48 8.71
C ALA A 91 25.50 -0.75 8.71
N ASN A 92 25.88 -1.83 8.02
CA ASN A 92 25.03 -3.01 7.79
C ASN A 92 23.67 -2.67 7.19
N VAL A 93 23.67 -1.81 6.17
CA VAL A 93 22.48 -1.23 5.51
C VAL A 93 22.57 -1.41 4.01
N LEU A 94 21.48 -1.82 3.38
CA LEU A 94 21.32 -1.75 1.93
C LEU A 94 20.62 -0.42 1.60
N ARG A 95 21.18 0.35 0.66
CA ARG A 95 20.67 1.68 0.27
C ARG A 95 20.31 1.72 -1.20
N ALA A 96 19.42 2.63 -1.55
CA ALA A 96 19.29 3.13 -2.90
C ALA A 96 20.59 3.85 -3.32
N ASP A 97 20.81 4.02 -4.62
CA ASP A 97 22.00 4.66 -5.20
C ASP A 97 21.95 6.22 -5.17
N GLY A 98 20.90 6.78 -4.59
CA GLY A 98 20.65 8.23 -4.54
C GLY A 98 19.97 8.79 -5.80
N VAL A 99 19.74 7.97 -6.83
CA VAL A 99 19.04 8.34 -8.08
C VAL A 99 17.68 7.64 -8.14
N THR A 100 17.67 6.35 -7.81
CA THR A 100 16.44 5.53 -7.81
C THR A 100 15.95 5.26 -6.39
N ILE A 101 14.76 4.65 -6.28
CA ILE A 101 14.34 3.99 -5.04
C ILE A 101 15.15 2.70 -4.84
N LEU A 102 15.11 2.09 -3.64
CA LEU A 102 15.65 0.75 -3.39
C LEU A 102 14.64 -0.35 -3.75
N ALA A 103 13.35 -0.05 -3.66
CA ALA A 103 12.23 -1.00 -3.75
C ALA A 103 12.25 -2.07 -2.65
N ALA A 104 12.77 -1.73 -1.46
CA ALA A 104 12.61 -2.56 -0.28
C ALA A 104 11.14 -2.65 0.16
N ASP A 105 10.38 -1.63 -0.12
CA ASP A 105 8.93 -1.55 -0.13
C ASP A 105 8.39 -2.10 -1.47
N ASP A 106 7.75 -3.31 -1.57
CA ASP A 106 7.64 -4.30 -0.49
C ASP A 106 8.34 -5.62 -0.87
N VAL A 107 9.42 -5.54 -1.66
CA VAL A 107 10.25 -6.74 -1.96
C VAL A 107 10.78 -7.36 -0.68
N SER A 108 10.98 -6.56 0.38
CA SER A 108 11.40 -7.09 1.68
C SER A 108 10.36 -7.99 2.33
N GLY A 109 9.07 -7.66 2.25
CA GLY A 109 7.99 -8.50 2.75
C GLY A 109 7.87 -9.83 1.99
N ILE A 110 8.05 -9.79 0.66
CA ILE A 110 8.14 -11.01 -0.17
C ILE A 110 9.29 -11.90 0.32
N CYS A 111 10.49 -11.33 0.49
CA CYS A 111 11.66 -12.08 0.92
C CYS A 111 11.55 -12.62 2.35
N VAL A 112 10.95 -11.86 3.27
CA VAL A 112 10.63 -12.30 4.64
C VAL A 112 9.73 -13.53 4.61
N THR A 113 8.68 -13.50 3.78
CA THR A 113 7.76 -14.63 3.60
C THR A 113 8.49 -15.85 3.04
N LEU A 114 9.31 -15.68 2.00
CA LEU A 114 10.10 -16.77 1.41
C LEU A 114 11.10 -17.36 2.41
N ASP A 115 11.76 -16.54 3.23
CA ASP A 115 12.71 -17.01 4.25
C ASP A 115 12.01 -17.79 5.36
N ALA A 116 10.84 -17.31 5.82
CA ALA A 116 10.02 -18.03 6.80
C ALA A 116 9.60 -19.41 6.27
N LEU A 117 9.12 -19.49 5.03
CA LEU A 117 8.75 -20.75 4.39
C LEU A 117 9.92 -21.71 4.28
N ARG A 118 11.12 -21.24 3.88
CA ARG A 118 12.33 -22.08 3.84
C ARG A 118 12.68 -22.63 5.21
N ARG A 119 12.55 -21.83 6.28
CA ARG A 119 12.84 -22.27 7.65
C ARG A 119 11.84 -23.35 8.09
N VAL A 120 10.58 -23.18 7.73
CA VAL A 120 9.53 -24.15 8.05
C VAL A 120 9.76 -25.45 7.30
N VAL A 121 9.95 -25.41 5.98
CA VAL A 121 10.20 -26.61 5.15
C VAL A 121 11.47 -27.35 5.56
N ALA A 122 12.49 -26.63 6.08
CA ALA A 122 13.72 -27.26 6.58
C ALA A 122 13.66 -27.72 8.03
N SER A 123 12.49 -27.62 8.68
CA SER A 123 12.27 -27.96 10.09
C SER A 123 11.29 -29.11 10.25
N ASP A 124 11.49 -29.91 11.29
CA ASP A 124 10.51 -30.94 11.70
C ASP A 124 9.44 -30.41 12.68
N LYS A 125 9.43 -29.10 12.96
CA LYS A 125 8.42 -28.49 13.83
C LYS A 125 7.05 -28.51 13.14
N PRO A 126 5.99 -28.91 13.87
CA PRO A 126 4.64 -28.90 13.30
C PRO A 126 4.18 -27.46 13.00
N HIS A 127 3.35 -27.33 11.97
CA HIS A 127 2.71 -26.07 11.56
C HIS A 127 1.34 -26.37 10.94
N GLY A 128 0.43 -25.42 11.02
CA GLY A 128 -0.84 -25.46 10.28
C GLY A 128 -0.67 -25.10 8.81
N ASP A 129 -1.77 -25.02 8.08
CA ASP A 129 -1.73 -24.49 6.71
C ASP A 129 -1.13 -23.07 6.72
N ILE A 130 -0.17 -22.82 5.81
CA ILE A 130 0.42 -21.49 5.61
C ILE A 130 -0.05 -20.96 4.26
N GLU A 131 -0.85 -19.93 4.30
CA GLU A 131 -1.35 -19.22 3.12
C GLU A 131 -0.47 -18.01 2.84
N VAL A 132 -0.27 -17.71 1.56
CA VAL A 132 0.46 -16.54 1.07
C VAL A 132 -0.46 -15.77 0.14
N ALA A 133 -0.49 -14.45 0.29
CA ALA A 133 -1.21 -13.53 -0.55
C ALA A 133 -0.30 -12.37 -0.97
N PHE A 134 0.18 -12.40 -2.21
CA PHE A 134 0.94 -11.31 -2.78
C PHE A 134 0.06 -10.53 -3.75
N SER A 135 -0.21 -9.27 -3.42
CA SER A 135 -1.09 -8.40 -4.20
C SER A 135 -0.35 -7.67 -5.32
N VAL A 136 -1.09 -7.28 -6.35
CA VAL A 136 -0.66 -6.35 -7.40
C VAL A 136 -1.21 -4.95 -7.13
N CYS A 137 -0.59 -3.90 -7.66
CA CYS A 137 -1.10 -2.53 -7.63
C CYS A 137 -1.45 -2.01 -6.22
N GLU A 138 -0.68 -2.36 -5.19
CA GLU A 138 -0.84 -1.81 -3.86
C GLU A 138 -0.56 -0.30 -3.88
N GLU A 139 0.54 0.10 -4.49
CA GLU A 139 1.02 1.48 -4.61
C GLU A 139 0.08 2.40 -5.42
N ALA A 140 -0.79 1.80 -6.22
CA ALA A 140 -1.84 2.53 -6.94
C ALA A 140 -3.10 2.78 -6.08
N GLY A 141 -3.04 2.45 -4.78
CA GLY A 141 -4.10 2.68 -3.80
C GLY A 141 -4.73 1.41 -3.26
N VAL A 142 -3.91 0.42 -2.94
CA VAL A 142 -4.29 -0.88 -2.35
C VAL A 142 -5.31 -1.61 -3.23
N LEU A 143 -5.09 -1.56 -4.57
CA LEU A 143 -6.11 -2.02 -5.53
C LEU A 143 -6.20 -3.54 -5.60
N GLY A 144 -5.05 -4.24 -5.62
CA GLY A 144 -5.02 -5.69 -5.86
C GLY A 144 -5.74 -6.47 -4.79
N SER A 145 -5.45 -6.20 -3.54
CA SER A 145 -6.05 -6.92 -2.42
C SER A 145 -7.55 -6.74 -2.28
N LYS A 146 -8.13 -5.69 -2.88
CA LYS A 146 -9.59 -5.52 -2.99
C LYS A 146 -10.28 -6.69 -3.72
N TYR A 147 -9.54 -7.35 -4.62
CA TYR A 147 -10.07 -8.39 -5.51
C TYR A 147 -9.72 -9.81 -5.06
N PHE A 148 -9.11 -10.00 -3.89
CA PHE A 148 -8.97 -11.35 -3.34
C PHE A 148 -10.34 -11.98 -3.11
N ASP A 149 -10.45 -13.26 -3.40
CA ASP A 149 -11.55 -14.07 -2.92
C ASP A 149 -11.31 -14.41 -1.44
N PHE A 150 -11.76 -13.52 -0.55
CA PHE A 150 -11.57 -13.64 0.90
C PHE A 150 -12.20 -14.91 1.48
N ALA A 151 -13.24 -15.47 0.81
CA ALA A 151 -13.87 -16.72 1.25
C ALA A 151 -12.99 -17.94 0.99
N SER A 152 -12.05 -17.85 0.06
CA SER A 152 -11.11 -18.93 -0.24
C SER A 152 -10.00 -19.10 0.80
N PHE A 153 -9.71 -18.05 1.61
CA PHE A 153 -8.75 -18.16 2.69
C PHE A 153 -9.33 -18.86 3.92
N LYS A 154 -8.62 -19.87 4.40
CA LYS A 154 -8.96 -20.56 5.65
C LYS A 154 -8.54 -19.75 6.87
N SER A 155 -7.40 -19.07 6.78
CA SER A 155 -6.87 -18.24 7.84
C SER A 155 -7.81 -17.08 8.17
N LYS A 156 -7.90 -16.79 9.46
CA LYS A 156 -8.57 -15.59 9.99
C LYS A 156 -7.59 -14.58 10.57
N LYS A 157 -6.30 -14.84 10.44
CA LYS A 157 -5.20 -13.99 10.90
C LYS A 157 -4.19 -13.79 9.77
N ALA A 158 -3.91 -12.53 9.44
CA ALA A 158 -2.96 -12.14 8.40
C ALA A 158 -1.85 -11.25 8.96
N PHE A 159 -0.60 -11.56 8.62
CA PHE A 159 0.55 -10.73 8.94
C PHE A 159 1.07 -10.10 7.65
N VAL A 160 0.99 -8.77 7.57
CA VAL A 160 1.37 -7.97 6.39
C VAL A 160 2.75 -7.37 6.65
N PHE A 161 3.76 -7.79 5.88
CA PHE A 161 5.14 -7.34 6.08
C PHE A 161 5.46 -6.05 5.32
N ASP A 162 4.53 -5.13 5.34
CA ASP A 162 4.53 -3.87 4.59
C ASP A 162 4.37 -2.67 5.55
N ALA A 163 5.35 -2.46 6.41
CA ALA A 163 5.38 -1.29 7.28
C ALA A 163 6.81 -0.70 7.36
N PRO A 164 7.01 0.59 7.14
CA PRO A 164 8.31 1.21 7.34
C PRO A 164 8.67 1.25 8.83
N GLY A 165 9.95 1.00 9.14
CA GLY A 165 10.45 1.08 10.51
C GLY A 165 11.32 -0.08 10.92
N HIS A 166 11.89 0.00 12.13
CA HIS A 166 12.67 -1.08 12.71
C HIS A 166 11.82 -2.30 13.06
N ILE A 167 12.47 -3.46 13.06
CA ILE A 167 11.87 -4.71 13.56
C ILE A 167 11.38 -4.52 15.00
N GLY A 168 10.27 -5.17 15.36
CA GLY A 168 9.54 -4.95 16.62
C GLY A 168 8.32 -4.06 16.45
N LYS A 169 8.22 -3.26 15.37
CA LYS A 169 7.05 -2.42 15.11
C LYS A 169 5.89 -3.26 14.59
N ILE A 170 4.74 -3.09 15.27
CA ILE A 170 3.44 -3.68 14.92
C ILE A 170 2.47 -2.53 14.59
N VAL A 171 1.94 -2.50 13.37
CA VAL A 171 0.93 -1.53 12.95
C VAL A 171 -0.45 -2.10 13.22
N LEU A 172 -1.17 -1.46 14.14
CA LEU A 172 -2.49 -1.89 14.61
C LEU A 172 -3.65 -1.16 13.93
N GLN A 173 -3.37 -0.09 13.23
CA GLN A 173 -4.38 0.74 12.59
C GLN A 173 -3.82 1.40 11.33
N ALA A 174 -4.61 1.44 10.26
CA ALA A 174 -4.33 2.22 9.05
C ALA A 174 -5.55 3.05 8.65
N PRO A 175 -5.37 4.18 7.93
CA PRO A 175 -6.47 5.08 7.59
C PRO A 175 -7.39 4.53 6.51
N SER A 176 -8.60 5.10 6.41
CA SER A 176 -9.36 5.17 5.17
C SER A 176 -8.68 6.12 4.20
N LYS A 177 -8.86 5.91 2.89
CA LYS A 177 -8.43 6.85 1.84
C LYS A 177 -9.52 7.02 0.78
N ALA A 178 -9.77 8.27 0.40
CA ALA A 178 -10.54 8.61 -0.79
C ALA A 178 -9.70 9.44 -1.75
N LYS A 179 -9.77 9.13 -3.04
CA LYS A 179 -9.36 10.00 -4.13
C LYS A 179 -10.57 10.86 -4.53
N LEU A 180 -10.37 12.17 -4.55
CA LEU A 180 -11.40 13.15 -4.81
C LEU A 180 -11.13 13.82 -6.14
N ILE A 181 -12.11 13.76 -7.04
CA ILE A 181 -11.97 14.27 -8.41
C ILE A 181 -13.04 15.32 -8.63
N TYR A 182 -12.61 16.53 -8.99
CA TYR A 182 -13.50 17.58 -9.46
C TYR A 182 -13.25 17.83 -10.94
N LYS A 183 -14.33 17.86 -11.72
CA LYS A 183 -14.34 18.31 -13.10
C LYS A 183 -15.20 19.54 -13.20
N ILE A 184 -14.61 20.65 -13.59
CA ILE A 184 -15.23 21.98 -13.59
C ILE A 184 -15.38 22.40 -15.03
N TYR A 185 -16.61 22.61 -15.46
CA TYR A 185 -16.99 22.95 -16.81
C TYR A 185 -17.46 24.39 -16.88
N GLY A 186 -16.73 25.21 -17.62
CA GLY A 186 -17.07 26.58 -17.99
C GLY A 186 -17.54 26.69 -19.43
N LYS A 187 -17.14 27.78 -20.11
CA LYS A 187 -17.46 28.03 -21.52
C LYS A 187 -16.34 28.79 -22.18
N SER A 188 -15.85 28.27 -23.31
CA SER A 188 -14.83 28.96 -24.11
C SER A 188 -15.36 30.19 -24.82
N ALA A 189 -14.50 31.16 -25.00
CA ALA A 189 -14.74 32.38 -25.79
C ALA A 189 -13.38 32.97 -26.24
N HIS A 190 -13.39 33.84 -27.24
CA HIS A 190 -12.19 34.56 -27.63
C HIS A 190 -11.86 35.64 -26.61
N ALA A 191 -10.72 35.49 -25.91
CA ALA A 191 -10.36 36.31 -24.75
C ALA A 191 -10.20 37.82 -25.07
N GLY A 192 -9.90 38.18 -26.29
CA GLY A 192 -9.76 39.60 -26.72
C GLY A 192 -11.00 40.20 -27.35
N ASN A 193 -11.87 39.36 -27.99
CA ASN A 193 -13.01 39.89 -28.74
C ASN A 193 -14.31 39.84 -27.94
N GLU A 194 -14.56 38.74 -27.22
CA GLU A 194 -15.85 38.46 -26.59
C GLU A 194 -15.64 37.72 -25.24
N PRO A 195 -14.73 38.19 -24.32
CA PRO A 195 -14.45 37.51 -23.09
C PRO A 195 -15.70 37.35 -22.19
N GLU A 196 -16.64 38.27 -22.30
CA GLU A 196 -17.92 38.27 -21.55
C GLU A 196 -18.88 37.13 -21.96
N LYS A 197 -18.66 36.51 -23.12
CA LYS A 197 -19.43 35.33 -23.56
C LYS A 197 -18.86 34.03 -23.01
N GLY A 198 -17.66 34.06 -22.45
CA GLY A 198 -16.98 32.93 -21.81
C GLY A 198 -17.31 32.80 -20.33
N ILE A 199 -17.06 31.59 -19.81
CA ILE A 199 -17.13 31.28 -18.37
C ILE A 199 -15.80 30.61 -18.02
N ASN A 200 -14.96 31.31 -17.22
CA ASN A 200 -13.60 30.86 -16.93
C ASN A 200 -13.58 29.83 -15.80
N ALA A 201 -13.37 28.56 -16.15
CA ALA A 201 -13.32 27.44 -15.20
C ALA A 201 -12.13 27.55 -14.23
N ILE A 202 -11.01 28.20 -14.59
CA ILE A 202 -9.86 28.40 -13.69
C ILE A 202 -10.23 29.26 -12.49
N ARG A 203 -11.05 30.29 -12.69
CA ARG A 203 -11.48 31.15 -11.57
C ARG A 203 -12.36 30.41 -10.58
N ALA A 204 -13.27 29.57 -11.08
CA ALA A 204 -14.10 28.69 -10.25
C ALA A 204 -13.26 27.63 -9.52
N ALA A 205 -12.28 27.03 -10.19
CA ALA A 205 -11.34 26.11 -9.58
C ALA A 205 -10.52 26.74 -8.45
N ALA A 206 -10.04 27.98 -8.65
CA ALA A 206 -9.31 28.71 -7.61
C ALA A 206 -10.18 28.96 -6.38
N ALA A 207 -11.45 29.39 -6.57
CA ALA A 207 -12.40 29.58 -5.48
C ALA A 207 -12.69 28.26 -4.73
N LEU A 208 -12.86 27.15 -5.47
CA LEU A 208 -13.05 25.81 -4.90
C LEU A 208 -11.87 25.38 -4.04
N ILE A 209 -10.64 25.50 -4.58
CA ILE A 209 -9.40 25.12 -3.89
C ILE A 209 -9.24 25.90 -2.58
N LEU A 210 -9.60 27.19 -2.55
CA LEU A 210 -9.55 28.00 -1.33
C LEU A 210 -10.65 27.68 -0.32
N ALA A 211 -11.76 27.07 -0.76
CA ALA A 211 -12.91 26.75 0.09
C ALA A 211 -12.84 25.35 0.70
N ILE A 212 -12.14 24.41 0.08
CA ILE A 212 -12.04 23.03 0.57
C ILE A 212 -10.91 22.87 1.59
N PRO A 213 -11.02 21.89 2.52
CA PRO A 213 -9.99 21.65 3.54
C PRO A 213 -8.67 21.16 2.92
N ASP A 214 -7.54 21.58 3.49
CA ASP A 214 -6.20 21.12 3.09
C ASP A 214 -5.29 20.86 4.30
N SER A 215 -4.32 19.96 4.12
CA SER A 215 -3.30 19.62 5.11
C SER A 215 -3.83 18.78 6.30
N ARG A 216 -3.34 19.00 7.51
CA ARG A 216 -3.76 18.27 8.72
C ARG A 216 -4.97 18.94 9.35
N ILE A 217 -6.11 18.23 9.32
CA ILE A 217 -7.39 18.74 9.83
C ILE A 217 -7.54 18.40 11.32
N THR A 218 -7.22 17.16 11.69
CA THR A 218 -7.23 16.66 13.07
C THR A 218 -6.01 15.74 13.29
N PRO A 219 -5.74 15.25 14.52
CA PRO A 219 -4.75 14.21 14.73
C PRO A 219 -4.98 12.91 13.92
N TYR A 220 -6.21 12.70 13.44
CA TYR A 220 -6.65 11.49 12.75
C TYR A 220 -6.88 11.68 11.25
N THR A 221 -7.09 12.94 10.80
CA THR A 221 -7.55 13.26 9.45
C THR A 221 -6.58 14.20 8.74
N THR A 222 -6.20 13.84 7.53
CA THR A 222 -5.39 14.66 6.63
C THR A 222 -6.04 14.74 5.25
N THR A 223 -5.78 15.84 4.55
CA THR A 223 -6.19 16.08 3.18
C THR A 223 -5.04 16.64 2.38
N ASN A 224 -5.09 16.51 1.06
CA ASN A 224 -4.11 17.09 0.17
C ASN A 224 -4.74 17.39 -1.19
N ILE A 225 -4.49 18.59 -1.73
CA ILE A 225 -4.83 18.95 -3.10
C ILE A 225 -3.57 18.69 -3.93
N SER A 226 -3.58 17.65 -4.76
CA SER A 226 -2.36 17.13 -5.37
C SER A 226 -2.08 17.68 -6.75
N THR A 227 -3.12 17.87 -7.59
CA THR A 227 -2.94 18.30 -8.98
C THR A 227 -4.09 19.18 -9.45
N ILE A 228 -3.76 20.07 -10.38
CA ILE A 228 -4.71 20.84 -11.17
C ILE A 228 -4.29 20.76 -12.65
N HIS A 229 -5.21 20.37 -13.51
CA HIS A 229 -5.03 20.34 -14.95
C HIS A 229 -6.02 21.29 -15.60
N ALA A 230 -5.54 22.27 -16.36
CA ALA A 230 -6.36 23.31 -16.96
C ALA A 230 -5.84 23.78 -18.30
N GLY A 231 -6.75 24.16 -19.20
CA GLY A 231 -6.47 24.84 -20.45
C GLY A 231 -5.71 24.03 -21.49
N THR A 232 -5.36 24.69 -22.61
CA THR A 232 -4.71 24.10 -23.77
C THR A 232 -3.40 24.80 -24.16
N ASN A 233 -2.77 25.53 -23.22
CA ASN A 233 -1.62 26.42 -23.44
C ASN A 233 -1.91 27.62 -24.36
N ALA A 234 -3.18 27.90 -24.69
CA ALA A 234 -3.59 29.04 -25.52
C ALA A 234 -4.05 30.19 -24.62
N THR A 235 -3.40 31.36 -24.71
CA THR A 235 -3.73 32.52 -23.86
C THR A 235 -4.88 33.35 -24.42
N ASN A 236 -5.28 33.14 -25.64
CA ASN A 236 -6.34 33.88 -26.35
C ASN A 236 -7.74 33.22 -26.27
N VAL A 237 -7.87 32.17 -25.44
CA VAL A 237 -9.14 31.44 -25.21
C VAL A 237 -9.47 31.43 -23.72
N VAL A 238 -10.73 31.76 -23.37
CA VAL A 238 -11.24 31.57 -22.00
C VAL A 238 -11.28 30.09 -21.70
N CYS A 239 -10.63 29.67 -20.61
CA CYS A 239 -10.54 28.26 -20.21
C CYS A 239 -11.91 27.74 -19.78
N ASP A 240 -12.36 26.68 -20.44
CA ASP A 240 -13.68 26.06 -20.26
C ASP A 240 -13.67 24.71 -19.49
N TYR A 241 -12.48 24.21 -19.10
CA TYR A 241 -12.38 22.97 -18.36
C TYR A 241 -11.19 22.98 -17.40
N VAL A 242 -11.44 22.49 -16.18
CA VAL A 242 -10.40 22.25 -15.17
C VAL A 242 -10.70 20.94 -14.47
N GLU A 243 -9.67 20.12 -14.25
CA GLU A 243 -9.70 18.97 -13.36
C GLU A 243 -8.83 19.24 -12.15
N VAL A 244 -9.37 19.01 -10.93
CA VAL A 244 -8.64 19.08 -9.67
C VAL A 244 -8.67 17.71 -9.00
N LEU A 245 -7.51 17.21 -8.60
CA LEU A 245 -7.37 15.97 -7.85
C LEU A 245 -6.93 16.29 -6.42
N ALA A 246 -7.64 15.68 -5.48
CA ALA A 246 -7.32 15.75 -4.06
C ALA A 246 -7.42 14.36 -3.41
N GLU A 247 -6.96 14.24 -2.18
CA GLU A 247 -7.19 13.05 -1.35
C GLU A 247 -7.61 13.44 0.06
N ALA A 248 -8.33 12.55 0.70
CA ALA A 248 -8.64 12.61 2.13
C ALA A 248 -8.29 11.26 2.77
N ARG A 249 -7.69 11.31 3.96
CA ARG A 249 -7.39 10.15 4.79
C ARG A 249 -7.85 10.38 6.21
N SER A 250 -8.39 9.33 6.85
CA SER A 250 -8.68 9.36 8.28
C SER A 250 -8.60 7.97 8.90
N THR A 251 -8.09 7.89 10.13
CA THR A 251 -8.16 6.70 10.97
C THR A 251 -9.42 6.64 11.82
N ASP A 252 -10.30 7.63 11.70
CA ASP A 252 -11.63 7.70 12.33
C ASP A 252 -12.71 7.71 11.26
N ASN A 253 -13.67 6.80 11.34
CA ASN A 253 -14.74 6.67 10.32
C ASN A 253 -15.68 7.88 10.31
N ALA A 254 -16.03 8.43 11.47
CA ALA A 254 -16.95 9.56 11.53
C ALA A 254 -16.29 10.83 10.97
N GLU A 255 -15.00 11.06 11.29
CA GLU A 255 -14.23 12.16 10.71
C GLU A 255 -14.03 11.98 9.20
N PHE A 256 -13.86 10.71 8.73
CA PHE A 256 -13.72 10.43 7.30
C PHE A 256 -14.97 10.82 6.51
N GLU A 257 -16.16 10.41 6.98
CA GLU A 257 -17.42 10.81 6.35
C GLU A 257 -17.66 12.32 6.42
N ALA A 258 -17.34 12.93 7.57
CA ALA A 258 -17.46 14.38 7.75
C ALA A 258 -16.54 15.17 6.81
N ILE A 259 -15.30 14.70 6.58
CA ILE A 259 -14.37 15.40 5.68
C ILE A 259 -14.82 15.27 4.23
N LEU A 260 -15.34 14.13 3.79
CA LEU A 260 -15.89 13.96 2.44
C LEU A 260 -17.09 14.92 2.20
N ALA A 261 -17.93 15.11 3.20
CA ALA A 261 -19.04 16.09 3.12
C ALA A 261 -18.53 17.53 2.97
N LYS A 262 -17.47 17.92 3.71
CA LYS A 262 -16.85 19.25 3.60
C LYS A 262 -16.26 19.53 2.22
N PHE A 263 -15.78 18.51 1.51
CA PHE A 263 -15.33 18.64 0.14
C PHE A 263 -16.46 18.90 -0.85
N ALA A 264 -17.69 18.44 -0.56
CA ALA A 264 -18.87 18.68 -1.38
C ALA A 264 -19.56 20.03 -1.08
N GLU A 265 -19.44 20.53 0.14
CA GLU A 265 -20.20 21.69 0.67
C GLU A 265 -20.10 22.96 -0.21
N PRO A 266 -18.91 23.40 -0.70
CA PRO A 266 -18.80 24.67 -1.44
C PRO A 266 -19.32 24.60 -2.88
N ILE A 267 -19.61 23.42 -3.43
CA ILE A 267 -19.88 23.21 -4.87
C ILE A 267 -21.04 24.08 -5.34
N ALA A 268 -22.20 23.97 -4.72
CA ALA A 268 -23.41 24.67 -5.17
C ALA A 268 -23.27 26.20 -5.15
N ALA A 269 -22.55 26.74 -4.16
CA ALA A 269 -22.28 28.18 -4.07
C ALA A 269 -21.37 28.65 -5.21
N ILE A 270 -20.33 27.88 -5.51
CA ILE A 270 -19.35 28.17 -6.57
C ILE A 270 -20.01 28.03 -7.96
N GLU A 271 -20.81 27.00 -8.18
CA GLU A 271 -21.57 26.86 -9.44
C GLU A 271 -22.45 28.07 -9.68
N LYS A 272 -23.16 28.54 -8.65
CA LYS A 272 -24.04 29.71 -8.73
C LYS A 272 -23.25 31.00 -8.98
N GLU A 273 -22.13 31.19 -8.28
CA GLU A 273 -21.34 32.44 -8.37
C GLU A 273 -20.61 32.58 -9.71
N TYR A 274 -20.03 31.46 -10.20
CA TYR A 274 -19.16 31.49 -11.39
C TYR A 274 -19.88 31.05 -12.66
N GLY A 275 -21.11 30.50 -12.56
CA GLY A 275 -21.87 30.00 -13.71
C GLY A 275 -21.31 28.72 -14.33
N VAL A 276 -20.50 27.97 -13.58
CA VAL A 276 -19.88 26.69 -13.99
C VAL A 276 -20.77 25.51 -13.60
N LYS A 277 -20.48 24.32 -14.17
CA LYS A 277 -20.96 23.04 -13.66
C LYS A 277 -19.77 22.30 -13.01
N ILE A 278 -19.96 21.72 -11.83
CA ILE A 278 -18.94 20.96 -11.12
C ILE A 278 -19.42 19.52 -10.92
N GLU A 279 -18.68 18.56 -11.47
CA GLU A 279 -18.86 17.15 -11.15
C GLU A 279 -17.83 16.77 -10.07
N TYR A 280 -18.33 16.24 -8.95
CA TYR A 280 -17.51 15.77 -7.82
C TYR A 280 -17.66 14.27 -7.64
N THR A 281 -16.56 13.56 -7.65
CA THR A 281 -16.54 12.10 -7.48
C THR A 281 -15.60 11.73 -6.35
N PRO A 282 -16.12 11.42 -5.15
CA PRO A 282 -15.36 10.79 -4.08
C PRO A 282 -15.22 9.29 -4.38
N ASN A 283 -14.01 8.85 -4.64
CA ASN A 283 -13.69 7.44 -4.85
C ASN A 283 -12.98 6.88 -3.61
N VAL A 284 -13.70 6.18 -2.75
CA VAL A 284 -13.13 5.51 -1.58
C VAL A 284 -12.34 4.28 -2.03
N LEU A 285 -11.03 4.32 -1.84
CA LEU A 285 -10.11 3.26 -2.25
C LEU A 285 -10.12 2.12 -1.24
N TYR A 286 -10.01 2.44 0.04
CA TYR A 286 -10.06 1.50 1.15
C TYR A 286 -10.56 2.18 2.43
N LYS A 287 -11.06 1.36 3.37
CA LYS A 287 -11.56 1.79 4.68
C LYS A 287 -10.52 1.53 5.76
N THR A 288 -10.56 2.33 6.83
CA THR A 288 -9.73 2.13 8.02
C THR A 288 -9.99 0.79 8.69
N PHE A 289 -9.01 0.30 9.41
CA PHE A 289 -9.15 -0.77 10.39
C PHE A 289 -8.45 -0.40 11.69
N LYS A 290 -8.85 -1.06 12.77
CA LYS A 290 -8.17 -1.00 14.07
C LYS A 290 -8.22 -2.38 14.70
N VAL A 291 -7.06 -2.84 15.18
CA VAL A 291 -6.86 -4.06 15.95
C VAL A 291 -6.40 -3.65 17.34
N GLU A 292 -6.94 -4.26 18.39
CA GLU A 292 -6.58 -3.92 19.77
C GLU A 292 -5.33 -4.70 20.19
N LYS A 293 -4.57 -4.16 21.14
CA LYS A 293 -3.35 -4.81 21.64
C LYS A 293 -3.61 -6.19 22.25
N GLU A 294 -4.77 -6.35 22.83
CA GLU A 294 -5.24 -7.55 23.52
C GLU A 294 -5.70 -8.65 22.55
N ASP A 295 -5.86 -8.33 21.26
CA ASP A 295 -6.28 -9.28 20.25
C ASP A 295 -5.24 -10.39 20.05
N THR A 296 -5.72 -11.61 19.86
CA THR A 296 -4.88 -12.82 19.75
C THR A 296 -3.76 -12.69 18.72
N ILE A 297 -4.05 -12.10 17.56
CA ILE A 297 -3.05 -11.93 16.50
C ILE A 297 -1.88 -11.03 16.95
N VAL A 298 -2.17 -9.98 17.73
CA VAL A 298 -1.16 -9.06 18.27
C VAL A 298 -0.32 -9.77 19.33
N GLN A 299 -0.98 -10.54 20.20
CA GLN A 299 -0.29 -11.30 21.25
C GLN A 299 0.62 -12.39 20.65
N ILE A 300 0.20 -13.07 19.57
CA ILE A 300 1.04 -14.02 18.83
C ILE A 300 2.32 -13.32 18.33
N ALA A 301 2.18 -12.18 17.65
CA ALA A 301 3.34 -11.42 17.13
C ALA A 301 4.24 -10.93 18.27
N ALA A 302 3.66 -10.34 19.31
CA ALA A 302 4.40 -9.81 20.47
C ALA A 302 5.18 -10.91 21.21
N ASN A 303 4.55 -12.06 21.45
CA ASN A 303 5.21 -13.19 22.08
C ASN A 303 6.35 -13.77 21.21
N ALA A 304 6.15 -13.88 19.92
CA ALA A 304 7.19 -14.29 18.98
C ALA A 304 8.37 -13.31 18.96
N MET A 305 8.09 -12.00 19.00
CA MET A 305 9.13 -10.97 19.13
C MET A 305 9.92 -11.13 20.45
N GLN A 306 9.24 -11.28 21.57
CA GLN A 306 9.90 -11.44 22.89
C GLN A 306 10.79 -12.69 22.95
N LYS A 307 10.35 -13.81 22.38
CA LYS A 307 11.19 -15.03 22.27
C LYS A 307 12.49 -14.78 21.49
N LEU A 308 12.49 -13.83 20.56
CA LEU A 308 13.65 -13.43 19.77
C LEU A 308 14.44 -12.26 20.38
N GLY A 309 14.08 -11.82 21.59
CA GLY A 309 14.70 -10.69 22.28
C GLY A 309 14.36 -9.33 21.68
N LEU A 310 13.22 -9.22 20.99
CA LEU A 310 12.72 -7.98 20.40
C LEU A 310 11.61 -7.38 21.28
N GLU A 311 11.60 -6.05 21.42
CA GLU A 311 10.55 -5.32 22.12
C GLU A 311 9.42 -4.93 21.16
N PRO A 312 8.16 -5.33 21.41
CA PRO A 312 7.03 -4.93 20.60
C PRO A 312 6.72 -3.43 20.70
N VAL A 313 6.67 -2.72 19.59
CA VAL A 313 6.34 -1.30 19.48
C VAL A 313 5.04 -1.14 18.68
N TYR A 314 3.98 -0.73 19.36
CA TYR A 314 2.66 -0.58 18.73
C TYR A 314 2.52 0.78 18.06
N ALA A 315 2.06 0.79 16.81
CA ALA A 315 1.99 1.99 16.00
C ALA A 315 0.66 2.10 15.23
N ARG A 316 0.38 3.34 14.81
CA ARG A 316 -0.62 3.67 13.80
C ARG A 316 0.09 3.92 12.48
N GLY A 317 -0.38 3.33 11.39
CA GLY A 317 0.07 3.61 10.03
C GLY A 317 -0.43 4.96 9.53
N GLY A 318 0.39 5.64 8.73
CA GLY A 318 0.01 6.86 8.00
C GLY A 318 -0.52 6.58 6.59
N GLY A 319 -0.21 5.41 6.04
CA GLY A 319 -0.67 4.88 4.75
C GLY A 319 -1.64 3.73 4.91
N GLY A 320 -2.27 3.32 3.81
CA GLY A 320 -2.97 2.05 3.71
C GLY A 320 -1.99 0.91 3.48
N MET A 321 -2.47 -0.31 3.59
CA MET A 321 -1.79 -1.56 3.26
C MET A 321 -2.86 -2.62 2.94
N ASP A 322 -2.48 -3.77 2.43
CA ASP A 322 -3.42 -4.87 2.15
C ASP A 322 -4.26 -5.28 3.38
N GLY A 323 -3.72 -5.08 4.58
CA GLY A 323 -4.42 -5.25 5.84
C GLY A 323 -5.74 -4.49 5.96
N ASN A 324 -5.92 -3.38 5.23
CA ASN A 324 -7.19 -2.66 5.17
C ASN A 324 -8.30 -3.56 4.60
N HIS A 325 -8.03 -4.22 3.47
CA HIS A 325 -9.02 -5.11 2.85
C HIS A 325 -9.21 -6.39 3.63
N PHE A 326 -8.16 -7.00 4.18
CA PHE A 326 -8.28 -8.19 5.03
C PHE A 326 -9.20 -7.94 6.23
N ASN A 327 -8.94 -6.89 7.02
CA ASN A 327 -9.75 -6.56 8.19
C ASN A 327 -11.21 -6.25 7.83
N ASN A 328 -11.45 -5.55 6.72
CA ASN A 328 -12.81 -5.21 6.28
C ASN A 328 -13.56 -6.40 5.66
N ASN A 329 -12.90 -7.55 5.46
CA ASN A 329 -13.48 -8.79 4.93
C ASN A 329 -13.36 -9.99 5.88
N GLY A 330 -13.19 -9.73 7.19
CA GLY A 330 -13.27 -10.76 8.24
C GLY A 330 -12.00 -11.60 8.44
N ILE A 331 -10.85 -11.12 7.96
CA ILE A 331 -9.51 -11.66 8.26
C ILE A 331 -8.77 -10.59 9.05
N GLN A 332 -8.58 -10.81 10.36
CA GLN A 332 -7.88 -9.86 11.20
C GLN A 332 -6.41 -9.74 10.76
N ALA A 333 -5.94 -8.52 10.48
CA ALA A 333 -4.61 -8.28 9.94
C ALA A 333 -3.87 -7.18 10.69
N ILE A 334 -2.56 -7.38 10.88
CA ILE A 334 -1.63 -6.40 11.43
C ILE A 334 -0.44 -6.21 10.50
N GLY A 335 0.16 -5.01 10.49
CA GLY A 335 1.39 -4.74 9.77
C GLY A 335 2.62 -4.99 10.62
N ILE A 336 3.68 -5.54 10.02
CA ILE A 336 5.00 -5.78 10.67
C ILE A 336 6.08 -5.10 9.83
N ALA A 337 7.01 -4.41 10.50
CA ALA A 337 8.09 -3.70 9.82
C ALA A 337 9.28 -4.63 9.54
N PRO A 338 9.71 -4.80 8.27
CA PRO A 338 10.88 -5.59 7.91
C PRO A 338 12.22 -4.82 7.96
N GLY A 339 12.21 -3.52 8.30
CA GLY A 339 13.43 -2.76 8.49
C GLY A 339 13.76 -1.71 7.41
N TYR A 340 12.83 -1.40 6.49
CA TYR A 340 13.03 -0.34 5.50
C TYR A 340 12.55 1.04 5.98
N PHE A 341 13.15 2.08 5.38
CA PHE A 341 12.87 3.48 5.72
C PHE A 341 12.96 4.34 4.47
N LYS A 342 12.28 5.50 4.51
CA LYS A 342 12.28 6.51 3.46
C LYS A 342 11.88 5.96 2.10
N ASN A 343 10.96 4.96 2.12
CA ASN A 343 10.37 4.39 0.91
C ASN A 343 9.83 5.49 -0.03
N HIS A 344 9.68 5.16 -1.31
CA HIS A 344 9.25 6.07 -2.38
C HIS A 344 10.23 7.23 -2.67
N THR A 345 11.45 7.19 -2.12
CA THR A 345 12.47 8.24 -2.33
C THR A 345 13.84 7.65 -2.68
N PRO A 346 14.73 8.44 -3.31
CA PRO A 346 16.12 8.01 -3.55
C PRO A 346 16.95 7.82 -2.28
N ASN A 347 16.41 8.13 -1.11
CA ASN A 347 17.04 7.88 0.18
C ASN A 347 16.56 6.60 0.86
N GLU A 348 15.79 5.79 0.15
CA GLU A 348 15.30 4.51 0.67
C GLU A 348 16.44 3.60 1.08
N HIS A 349 16.31 2.96 2.24
CA HIS A 349 17.30 2.05 2.78
C HIS A 349 16.66 0.98 3.67
N LEU A 350 17.36 -0.13 3.83
CA LEU A 350 16.95 -1.29 4.61
C LEU A 350 18.06 -1.70 5.57
N TYR A 351 17.77 -1.79 6.85
CA TYR A 351 18.69 -2.34 7.86
C TYR A 351 18.73 -3.86 7.75
N LEU A 352 19.90 -4.42 7.39
CA LEU A 352 20.04 -5.87 7.17
C LEU A 352 19.83 -6.70 8.43
N TYR A 353 20.14 -6.15 9.62
CA TYR A 353 19.82 -6.81 10.88
C TYR A 353 18.31 -6.98 11.04
N ASP A 354 17.56 -5.91 10.90
CA ASP A 354 16.09 -5.90 11.05
C ASP A 354 15.44 -6.86 10.04
N PHE A 355 15.88 -6.78 8.80
CA PHE A 355 15.36 -7.59 7.70
C PHE A 355 15.56 -9.09 7.94
N LYS A 356 16.80 -9.50 8.28
CA LYS A 356 17.10 -10.91 8.60
C LYS A 356 16.32 -11.38 9.83
N LYS A 357 16.22 -10.50 10.82
CA LYS A 357 15.48 -10.78 12.06
C LYS A 357 13.98 -10.91 11.81
N CYS A 358 13.44 -10.17 10.82
CA CYS A 358 12.04 -10.29 10.41
C CYS A 358 11.74 -11.65 9.76
N GLY A 359 12.66 -12.23 8.99
CA GLY A 359 12.54 -13.60 8.48
C GLY A 359 12.50 -14.65 9.61
N GLU A 360 13.33 -14.47 10.66
CA GLU A 360 13.27 -15.31 11.87
C GLU A 360 11.93 -15.14 12.61
N LEU A 361 11.47 -13.90 12.75
CA LEU A 361 10.20 -13.57 13.39
C LEU A 361 9.02 -14.21 12.66
N ALA A 362 8.97 -14.12 11.34
CA ALA A 362 7.90 -14.70 10.55
C ALA A 362 7.81 -16.24 10.74
N ALA A 363 8.95 -16.92 10.79
CA ALA A 363 8.97 -18.35 11.12
C ALA A 363 8.52 -18.63 12.57
N GLU A 364 8.97 -17.82 13.54
CA GLU A 364 8.54 -17.98 14.94
C GLU A 364 7.04 -17.72 15.13
N ILE A 365 6.46 -16.77 14.37
CA ILE A 365 5.01 -16.55 14.35
C ILE A 365 4.27 -17.81 13.89
N ILE A 366 4.72 -18.46 12.81
CA ILE A 366 4.12 -19.72 12.32
C ILE A 366 4.12 -20.79 13.43
N TRP A 367 5.25 -20.98 14.10
CA TRP A 367 5.38 -21.98 15.18
C TRP A 367 4.66 -21.59 16.48
N SER A 368 4.22 -20.34 16.59
CA SER A 368 3.42 -19.85 17.73
C SER A 368 1.92 -19.96 17.53
N MET A 369 1.46 -20.52 16.38
CA MET A 369 0.05 -20.78 16.08
C MET A 369 -0.50 -22.07 16.73
N GLN A 370 0.31 -22.76 17.54
CA GLN A 370 -0.05 -24.03 18.20
C GLN A 370 -1.01 -23.82 19.38
#